data_b3de2ea657cf325a6397b96e642b28b1
#
_entry.id   b3de2ea657cf325a6397b96e642b28b1
#
_cell.length_a   1.000
_cell.length_b   1.000
_cell.length_c   1.000
_cell.angle_alpha   90.00
_cell.angle_beta   90.00
_cell.angle_gamma   90.00
#
_symmetry.space_group_name_H-M   'P 1'
#
loop_
_entity.id
_entity.type
_entity.pdbx_description
1 polymer ?
#
loop_
_entity_poly.entity_id
_entity_poly.type
_entity_poly.pdbx_seq_one_letter_code
_entity_poly.pdbx_strand_id
1 'polypeptide(L)'
;MSRKLPPEIKKIYQAAPLPHRTTMLAMRESILEIVPKAEEVISYGMPAFKLNGKIVAGLLANKNHVGFYPFSGSVLSNFKADLAKFSQTKSALHVPIDQPLKKSLLAKLIKARISQCAVSQGKVNLARYESLDGLWRELKLAAPARRALVDAKITKISQLKTWTSEDLSKLHGIGKTALKILRPYLAKN
;
A
#
# COMPACT_ATOMS: atom_id res chain seq x y z
N MET A 1 5.66 -25.25 -15.43
CA MET A 1 4.21 -25.53 -15.63
C MET A 1 3.41 -24.29 -15.23
N SER A 2 2.53 -23.80 -16.11
CA SER A 2 1.66 -22.66 -15.80
C SER A 2 0.67 -23.04 -14.69
N ARG A 3 0.53 -22.19 -13.67
CA ARG A 3 -0.42 -22.40 -12.58
C ARG A 3 -1.85 -22.34 -13.14
N LYS A 4 -2.69 -23.33 -12.77
CA LYS A 4 -4.11 -23.35 -13.15
C LYS A 4 -4.82 -22.05 -12.69
N LEU A 5 -5.56 -21.42 -13.58
CA LEU A 5 -6.36 -20.24 -13.28
C LEU A 5 -7.56 -20.60 -12.39
N PRO A 6 -7.77 -19.87 -11.27
CA PRO A 6 -9.02 -19.97 -10.52
C PRO A 6 -10.21 -19.64 -11.42
N PRO A 7 -11.35 -20.36 -11.31
CA PRO A 7 -12.49 -20.23 -12.24
C PRO A 7 -13.03 -18.81 -12.39
N GLU A 8 -13.14 -18.08 -11.28
CA GLU A 8 -13.67 -16.71 -11.29
C GLU A 8 -12.71 -15.71 -11.92
N ILE A 9 -11.41 -15.85 -11.67
CA ILE A 9 -10.37 -15.05 -12.31
C ILE A 9 -10.28 -15.38 -13.80
N LYS A 10 -10.44 -16.65 -14.17
CA LYS A 10 -10.50 -17.08 -15.57
C LYS A 10 -11.58 -16.34 -16.35
N LYS A 11 -12.77 -16.16 -15.77
CA LYS A 11 -13.88 -15.41 -16.38
C LYS A 11 -13.46 -13.98 -16.73
N ILE A 12 -12.74 -13.29 -15.82
CA ILE A 12 -12.29 -11.90 -16.06
C ILE A 12 -11.29 -11.85 -17.22
N TYR A 13 -10.31 -12.76 -17.27
CA TYR A 13 -9.39 -12.83 -18.40
C TYR A 13 -10.12 -13.16 -19.72
N GLN A 14 -11.10 -14.06 -19.68
CA GLN A 14 -11.88 -14.44 -20.87
C GLN A 14 -12.76 -13.29 -21.37
N ALA A 15 -13.27 -12.43 -20.49
CA ALA A 15 -14.07 -11.26 -20.85
C ALA A 15 -13.21 -10.14 -21.47
N ALA A 16 -11.89 -10.13 -21.24
CA ALA A 16 -11.00 -9.14 -21.85
C ALA A 16 -10.89 -9.40 -23.37
N PRO A 17 -10.96 -8.35 -24.21
CA PRO A 17 -10.81 -8.50 -25.66
C PRO A 17 -9.37 -8.88 -26.03
N LEU A 18 -9.17 -9.41 -27.22
CA LEU A 18 -7.85 -9.55 -27.84
C LEU A 18 -7.44 -8.18 -28.43
N PRO A 19 -6.11 -7.79 -28.34
CA PRO A 19 -4.99 -8.55 -27.77
C PRO A 19 -4.77 -8.35 -26.25
N HIS A 20 -5.58 -7.54 -25.55
CA HIS A 20 -5.43 -7.29 -24.10
C HIS A 20 -5.30 -8.58 -23.29
N ARG A 21 -6.15 -9.57 -23.58
CA ARG A 21 -6.15 -10.88 -22.91
C ARG A 21 -4.78 -11.54 -22.98
N THR A 22 -4.20 -11.58 -24.17
CA THR A 22 -2.88 -12.19 -24.40
C THR A 22 -1.81 -11.48 -23.55
N THR A 23 -1.79 -10.16 -23.59
CA THR A 23 -0.86 -9.33 -22.81
C THR A 23 -1.05 -9.53 -21.31
N MET A 24 -2.28 -9.53 -20.82
CA MET A 24 -2.57 -9.79 -19.41
C MET A 24 -2.12 -11.17 -18.97
N LEU A 25 -2.34 -12.21 -19.77
CA LEU A 25 -1.92 -13.56 -19.45
C LEU A 25 -0.37 -13.69 -19.44
N ALA A 26 0.32 -13.09 -20.39
CA ALA A 26 1.79 -13.05 -20.41
C ALA A 26 2.35 -12.31 -19.17
N MET A 27 1.72 -11.20 -18.77
CA MET A 27 2.09 -10.49 -17.54
C MET A 27 1.79 -11.32 -16.29
N ARG A 28 0.66 -12.03 -16.26
CA ARG A 28 0.31 -12.95 -15.17
C ARG A 28 1.39 -14.01 -14.96
N GLU A 29 1.83 -14.69 -16.03
CA GLU A 29 2.90 -15.68 -15.95
C GLU A 29 4.17 -15.06 -15.35
N SER A 30 4.58 -13.91 -15.89
CA SER A 30 5.75 -13.18 -15.38
C SER A 30 5.62 -12.80 -13.91
N ILE A 31 4.43 -12.37 -13.46
CA ILE A 31 4.19 -12.05 -12.05
C ILE A 31 4.31 -13.28 -11.16
N LEU A 32 3.73 -14.42 -11.58
CA LEU A 32 3.80 -15.67 -10.81
C LEU A 32 5.21 -16.25 -10.76
N GLU A 33 6.04 -16.00 -11.78
CA GLU A 33 7.46 -16.36 -11.74
C GLU A 33 8.28 -15.45 -10.81
N ILE A 34 7.92 -14.16 -10.71
CA ILE A 34 8.57 -13.20 -9.80
C ILE A 34 8.16 -13.46 -8.35
N VAL A 35 6.90 -13.78 -8.12
CA VAL A 35 6.31 -14.02 -6.79
C VAL A 35 5.52 -15.33 -6.75
N PRO A 36 6.20 -16.50 -6.79
CA PRO A 36 5.55 -17.80 -6.91
C PRO A 36 4.63 -18.17 -5.75
N LYS A 37 4.80 -17.51 -4.59
CA LYS A 37 3.94 -17.70 -3.41
C LYS A 37 2.73 -16.76 -3.38
N ALA A 38 2.56 -15.88 -4.38
CA ALA A 38 1.40 -15.00 -4.40
C ALA A 38 0.11 -15.79 -4.66
N GLU A 39 -0.94 -15.43 -3.96
CA GLU A 39 -2.31 -15.89 -4.20
C GLU A 39 -2.92 -15.01 -5.28
N GLU A 40 -3.62 -15.63 -6.23
CA GLU A 40 -4.44 -14.90 -7.19
C GLU A 40 -5.81 -14.64 -6.57
N VAL A 41 -6.23 -13.39 -6.55
CA VAL A 41 -7.49 -12.93 -5.95
C VAL A 41 -8.19 -11.91 -6.87
N ILE A 42 -9.45 -11.60 -6.59
CA ILE A 42 -10.14 -10.47 -7.22
C ILE A 42 -10.08 -9.28 -6.25
N SER A 43 -9.61 -8.14 -6.74
CA SER A 43 -9.57 -6.89 -5.97
C SER A 43 -10.03 -5.75 -6.87
N TYR A 44 -11.00 -4.95 -6.42
CA TYR A 44 -11.61 -3.89 -7.24
C TYR A 44 -12.08 -4.37 -8.62
N GLY A 45 -12.62 -5.60 -8.70
CA GLY A 45 -13.10 -6.19 -9.95
C GLY A 45 -12.01 -6.65 -10.94
N MET A 46 -10.75 -6.61 -10.57
CA MET A 46 -9.62 -7.03 -11.40
C MET A 46 -8.85 -8.22 -10.82
N PRO A 47 -8.21 -9.06 -11.66
CA PRO A 47 -7.23 -10.03 -11.22
C PRO A 47 -6.08 -9.33 -10.49
N ALA A 48 -5.78 -9.79 -9.29
CA ALA A 48 -4.75 -9.22 -8.43
C ALA A 48 -3.94 -10.33 -7.75
N PHE A 49 -2.72 -9.97 -7.33
CA PHE A 49 -1.76 -10.89 -6.73
C PHE A 49 -1.49 -10.46 -5.30
N LYS A 50 -1.84 -11.33 -4.35
CA LYS A 50 -1.72 -11.10 -2.92
C LYS A 50 -0.54 -11.90 -2.36
N LEU A 51 0.38 -11.24 -1.68
CA LEU A 51 1.52 -11.84 -1.00
C LEU A 51 1.53 -11.39 0.45
N ASN A 52 1.59 -12.35 1.39
CA ASN A 52 1.60 -12.06 2.83
C ASN A 52 0.46 -11.12 3.26
N GLY A 53 -0.76 -11.35 2.75
CA GLY A 53 -1.94 -10.55 3.07
C GLY A 53 -2.03 -9.17 2.39
N LYS A 54 -1.06 -8.78 1.55
CA LYS A 54 -1.04 -7.49 0.83
C LYS A 54 -1.10 -7.70 -0.68
N ILE A 55 -1.86 -6.84 -1.36
CA ILE A 55 -1.87 -6.84 -2.82
C ILE A 55 -0.58 -6.18 -3.32
N VAL A 56 0.12 -6.86 -4.23
CA VAL A 56 1.40 -6.41 -4.78
C VAL A 56 1.34 -6.07 -6.27
N ALA A 57 0.33 -6.56 -6.97
CA ALA A 57 0.07 -6.26 -8.38
C ALA A 57 -1.39 -6.50 -8.73
N GLY A 58 -1.90 -5.83 -9.75
CA GLY A 58 -3.20 -6.09 -10.37
C GLY A 58 -3.16 -5.75 -11.84
N LEU A 59 -4.04 -6.38 -12.63
CA LEU A 59 -4.15 -6.22 -14.08
C LEU A 59 -5.59 -5.95 -14.47
N LEU A 60 -5.82 -5.00 -15.38
CA LEU A 60 -7.14 -4.68 -15.90
C LEU A 60 -7.08 -4.32 -17.37
N ALA A 61 -7.97 -4.90 -18.18
CA ALA A 61 -8.18 -4.45 -19.54
C ALA A 61 -8.97 -3.14 -19.54
N ASN A 62 -8.36 -2.07 -20.05
CA ASN A 62 -9.01 -0.79 -20.29
C ASN A 62 -9.18 -0.59 -21.82
N LYS A 63 -9.94 0.42 -22.26
CA LYS A 63 -10.25 0.62 -23.68
C LYS A 63 -9.02 0.56 -24.59
N ASN A 64 -7.94 1.27 -24.23
CA ASN A 64 -6.78 1.47 -25.09
C ASN A 64 -5.46 0.98 -24.47
N HIS A 65 -5.49 0.31 -23.33
CA HIS A 65 -4.30 -0.18 -22.66
C HIS A 65 -4.63 -1.30 -21.65
N VAL A 66 -3.63 -2.06 -21.28
CA VAL A 66 -3.68 -2.92 -20.10
C VAL A 66 -3.16 -2.11 -18.91
N GLY A 67 -4.00 -1.90 -17.90
CA GLY A 67 -3.58 -1.25 -16.66
C GLY A 67 -2.79 -2.21 -15.78
N PHE A 68 -1.58 -1.82 -15.39
CA PHE A 68 -0.83 -2.45 -14.31
C PHE A 68 -0.94 -1.60 -13.05
N TYR A 69 -1.43 -2.17 -11.97
CA TYR A 69 -1.69 -1.51 -10.70
C TYR A 69 -0.76 -2.04 -9.59
N PRO A 70 0.22 -1.26 -9.13
CA PRO A 70 1.10 -1.67 -8.02
C PRO A 70 0.45 -1.55 -6.64
N PHE A 71 -0.79 -1.08 -6.53
CA PHE A 71 -1.49 -0.83 -5.26
C PHE A 71 -0.70 0.07 -4.31
N SER A 72 -0.06 1.09 -4.86
CA SER A 72 0.76 2.06 -4.15
C SER A 72 0.69 3.41 -4.83
N GLY A 73 0.59 4.48 -4.03
CA GLY A 73 0.61 5.85 -4.55
C GLY A 73 2.01 6.39 -4.89
N SER A 74 3.08 5.63 -4.63
CA SER A 74 4.47 6.11 -4.80
C SER A 74 5.39 5.16 -5.56
N VAL A 75 5.02 3.89 -5.81
CA VAL A 75 5.89 2.96 -6.55
C VAL A 75 6.19 3.52 -7.93
N LEU A 76 5.19 3.93 -8.71
CA LEU A 76 5.42 4.40 -10.08
C LEU A 76 6.27 5.67 -10.11
N SER A 77 6.07 6.60 -9.18
CA SER A 77 6.84 7.84 -9.11
C SER A 77 8.34 7.62 -8.81
N ASN A 78 8.69 6.52 -8.16
CA ASN A 78 10.08 6.17 -7.86
C ASN A 78 10.83 5.60 -9.08
N PHE A 79 10.13 5.25 -10.17
CA PHE A 79 10.70 4.66 -11.39
C PHE A 79 10.47 5.51 -12.63
N LYS A 80 10.39 6.84 -12.48
CA LYS A 80 10.09 7.77 -13.58
C LYS A 80 10.97 7.56 -14.82
N ALA A 81 12.27 7.35 -14.63
CA ALA A 81 13.21 7.12 -15.73
C ALA A 81 12.94 5.81 -16.47
N ASP A 82 12.74 4.71 -15.73
CA ASP A 82 12.41 3.39 -16.32
C ASP A 82 11.04 3.41 -17.04
N LEU A 83 10.12 4.28 -16.62
CA LEU A 83 8.74 4.37 -17.07
C LEU A 83 8.49 5.50 -18.07
N ALA A 84 9.51 6.25 -18.49
CA ALA A 84 9.37 7.42 -19.35
C ALA A 84 8.64 7.16 -20.69
N LYS A 85 8.68 5.92 -21.18
CA LYS A 85 8.01 5.50 -22.44
C LYS A 85 6.54 5.12 -22.24
N PHE A 86 6.04 5.09 -21.00
CA PHE A 86 4.69 4.65 -20.70
C PHE A 86 3.85 5.83 -20.20
N SER A 87 2.61 5.91 -20.66
CA SER A 87 1.62 6.74 -20.02
C SER A 87 1.24 6.15 -18.66
N GLN A 88 1.00 7.01 -17.68
CA GLN A 88 0.67 6.55 -16.32
C GLN A 88 -0.18 7.58 -15.56
N THR A 89 -0.92 7.07 -14.59
CA THR A 89 -1.54 7.86 -13.53
C THR A 89 -0.76 7.66 -12.23
N LYS A 90 -1.19 8.30 -11.15
CA LYS A 90 -0.60 8.07 -9.81
C LYS A 90 -0.68 6.60 -9.37
N SER A 91 -1.69 5.85 -9.81
CA SER A 91 -2.01 4.49 -9.35
C SER A 91 -1.88 3.40 -10.40
N ALA A 92 -1.75 3.76 -11.67
CA ALA A 92 -1.74 2.79 -12.78
C ALA A 92 -0.69 3.14 -13.83
N LEU A 93 0.01 2.12 -14.32
CA LEU A 93 0.86 2.18 -15.51
C LEU A 93 0.03 1.66 -16.69
N HIS A 94 0.03 2.41 -17.79
CA HIS A 94 -0.68 2.05 -19.02
C HIS A 94 0.27 1.26 -19.94
N VAL A 95 0.03 -0.02 -20.03
CA VAL A 95 0.82 -0.95 -20.86
C VAL A 95 0.14 -1.08 -22.21
N PRO A 96 0.87 -1.07 -23.34
CA PRO A 96 0.29 -1.33 -24.65
C PRO A 96 -0.54 -2.63 -24.66
N ILE A 97 -1.59 -2.63 -25.46
CA ILE A 97 -2.55 -3.75 -25.49
C ILE A 97 -1.96 -5.06 -26.02
N ASP A 98 -0.90 -4.97 -26.82
CA ASP A 98 -0.25 -6.06 -27.56
C ASP A 98 1.19 -6.31 -27.14
N GLN A 99 1.71 -5.53 -26.18
CA GLN A 99 3.10 -5.63 -25.75
C GLN A 99 3.20 -5.69 -24.22
N PRO A 100 3.39 -6.87 -23.62
CA PRO A 100 3.52 -7.01 -22.19
C PRO A 100 4.77 -6.30 -21.66
N LEU A 101 4.74 -5.85 -20.41
CA LEU A 101 5.91 -5.32 -19.74
C LEU A 101 7.04 -6.35 -19.71
N LYS A 102 8.27 -5.89 -19.94
CA LYS A 102 9.46 -6.72 -19.75
C LYS A 102 9.49 -7.24 -18.31
N LYS A 103 9.75 -8.54 -18.14
CA LYS A 103 9.80 -9.20 -16.83
C LYS A 103 10.75 -8.49 -15.84
N SER A 104 11.88 -7.96 -16.34
CA SER A 104 12.83 -7.20 -15.50
C SER A 104 12.22 -5.94 -14.90
N LEU A 105 11.46 -5.17 -15.69
CA LEU A 105 10.77 -3.97 -15.23
C LEU A 105 9.63 -4.33 -14.25
N LEU A 106 8.84 -5.34 -14.59
CA LEU A 106 7.78 -5.86 -13.73
C LEU A 106 8.34 -6.31 -12.37
N ALA A 107 9.50 -7.00 -12.37
CA ALA A 107 10.18 -7.41 -11.16
C ALA A 107 10.64 -6.23 -10.30
N LYS A 108 11.18 -5.16 -10.91
CA LYS A 108 11.55 -3.93 -10.19
C LYS A 108 10.33 -3.33 -9.46
N LEU A 109 9.21 -3.17 -10.16
CA LEU A 109 7.99 -2.57 -9.60
C LEU A 109 7.38 -3.42 -8.48
N ILE A 110 7.29 -4.74 -8.67
CA ILE A 110 6.76 -5.67 -7.67
C ILE A 110 7.66 -5.73 -6.43
N LYS A 111 8.98 -5.81 -6.60
CA LYS A 111 9.94 -5.80 -5.47
C LYS A 111 9.85 -4.50 -4.67
N ALA A 112 9.75 -3.36 -5.33
CA ALA A 112 9.56 -2.08 -4.66
C ALA A 112 8.26 -2.05 -3.84
N ARG A 113 7.16 -2.59 -4.39
CA ARG A 113 5.90 -2.71 -3.66
C ARG A 113 6.02 -3.63 -2.45
N ILE A 114 6.67 -4.79 -2.60
CA ILE A 114 6.91 -5.73 -1.50
C ILE A 114 7.73 -5.06 -0.38
N SER A 115 8.78 -4.32 -0.73
CA SER A 115 9.58 -3.57 0.24
C SER A 115 8.74 -2.53 0.99
N GLN A 116 7.87 -1.79 0.32
CA GLN A 116 6.93 -0.88 0.98
C GLN A 116 5.97 -1.61 1.92
N CYS A 117 5.47 -2.77 1.51
CA CYS A 117 4.61 -3.59 2.35
C CYS A 117 5.36 -4.10 3.59
N ALA A 118 6.62 -4.48 3.46
CA ALA A 118 7.47 -4.91 4.56
C ALA A 118 7.77 -3.77 5.54
N VAL A 119 8.05 -2.56 5.04
CA VAL A 119 8.24 -1.36 5.87
C VAL A 119 6.95 -0.99 6.59
N SER A 120 5.80 -1.08 5.92
CA SER A 120 4.49 -0.86 6.57
C SER A 120 4.05 -2.03 7.47
N GLN A 121 4.64 -3.21 7.29
CA GLN A 121 4.54 -4.37 8.19
C GLN A 121 5.75 -4.46 9.14
N GLY A 122 6.68 -3.53 9.06
CA GLY A 122 7.64 -3.33 10.13
C GLY A 122 6.78 -3.39 11.37
N LYS A 123 6.87 -4.52 12.10
CA LYS A 123 6.01 -4.90 13.22
C LYS A 123 5.88 -3.65 14.06
N VAL A 124 4.68 -3.02 13.99
CA VAL A 124 4.30 -2.16 15.09
C VAL A 124 4.61 -3.04 16.28
N ASN A 125 5.70 -2.76 16.96
CA ASN A 125 6.10 -3.55 18.11
C ASN A 125 5.03 -3.25 19.17
N LEU A 126 3.91 -3.99 19.06
CA LEU A 126 2.74 -3.78 19.92
C LEU A 126 3.17 -3.83 21.37
N ALA A 127 4.09 -4.73 21.71
CA ALA A 127 4.66 -4.82 23.05
C ALA A 127 5.38 -3.52 23.47
N ARG A 128 6.12 -2.86 22.53
CA ARG A 128 6.72 -1.54 22.80
C ARG A 128 5.67 -0.47 23.09
N TYR A 129 4.60 -0.44 22.29
CA TYR A 129 3.53 0.55 22.52
C TYR A 129 2.76 0.21 23.79
N GLU A 130 2.46 -1.06 24.04
CA GLU A 130 1.77 -1.53 25.23
C GLU A 130 2.49 -1.20 26.53
N SER A 131 3.81 -1.22 26.53
CA SER A 131 4.61 -0.82 27.68
C SER A 131 4.69 0.70 27.90
N LEU A 132 4.43 1.51 26.88
CA LEU A 132 4.63 2.97 26.91
C LEU A 132 3.34 3.78 26.81
N ASP A 133 2.22 3.18 26.35
CA ASP A 133 0.98 3.89 26.05
C ASP A 133 -0.10 3.76 27.17
N GLY A 134 0.20 3.16 28.32
CA GLY A 134 -0.75 2.93 29.40
C GLY A 134 -1.50 4.19 29.82
N LEU A 135 -0.76 5.27 30.06
CA LEU A 135 -1.31 6.58 30.39
C LEU A 135 -2.30 7.10 29.31
N TRP A 136 -1.97 6.89 28.05
CA TRP A 136 -2.81 7.34 26.91
C TRP A 136 -4.05 6.48 26.74
N ARG A 137 -4.03 5.22 27.21
CA ARG A 137 -5.23 4.35 27.31
C ARG A 137 -6.18 4.83 28.38
N GLU A 138 -5.67 5.21 29.55
CA GLU A 138 -6.46 5.78 30.65
C GLU A 138 -7.19 7.05 30.19
N LEU A 139 -6.54 7.90 29.39
CA LEU A 139 -7.14 9.08 28.76
C LEU A 139 -8.06 8.73 27.58
N LYS A 140 -8.35 7.45 27.33
CA LYS A 140 -9.24 6.97 26.25
C LYS A 140 -8.84 7.43 24.85
N LEU A 141 -7.54 7.67 24.62
CA LEU A 141 -7.05 7.98 23.29
C LEU A 141 -7.11 6.75 22.37
N ALA A 142 -7.53 6.94 21.12
CA ALA A 142 -7.54 5.89 20.09
C ALA A 142 -6.12 5.41 19.77
N ALA A 143 -5.97 4.14 19.38
CA ALA A 143 -4.67 3.51 19.10
C ALA A 143 -3.75 4.31 18.14
N PRO A 144 -4.23 4.94 17.05
CA PRO A 144 -3.38 5.77 16.20
C PRO A 144 -2.77 6.96 16.95
N ALA A 145 -3.55 7.63 17.79
CA ALA A 145 -3.08 8.78 18.57
C ALA A 145 -2.07 8.37 19.64
N ARG A 146 -2.31 7.24 20.32
CA ARG A 146 -1.37 6.70 21.33
C ARG A 146 -0.01 6.38 20.68
N ARG A 147 -0.02 5.73 19.54
CA ARG A 147 1.22 5.42 18.79
C ARG A 147 1.96 6.68 18.36
N ALA A 148 1.24 7.68 17.85
CA ALA A 148 1.83 8.95 17.44
C ALA A 148 2.56 9.64 18.61
N LEU A 149 1.97 9.64 19.81
CA LEU A 149 2.60 10.20 21.00
C LEU A 149 3.85 9.42 21.43
N VAL A 150 3.77 8.07 21.44
CA VAL A 150 4.94 7.21 21.77
C VAL A 150 6.06 7.39 20.75
N ASP A 151 5.75 7.47 19.46
CA ASP A 151 6.73 7.68 18.39
C ASP A 151 7.39 9.07 18.48
N ALA A 152 6.63 10.08 18.92
CA ALA A 152 7.15 11.40 19.25
C ALA A 152 7.89 11.45 20.61
N LYS A 153 8.09 10.28 21.27
CA LYS A 153 8.71 10.14 22.60
C LYS A 153 7.94 10.86 23.73
N ILE A 154 6.66 11.11 23.52
CA ILE A 154 5.76 11.69 24.51
C ILE A 154 5.09 10.53 25.26
N THR A 155 5.61 10.20 26.45
CA THR A 155 5.12 9.10 27.29
C THR A 155 4.55 9.56 28.62
N LYS A 156 4.67 10.87 28.93
CA LYS A 156 4.20 11.49 30.17
C LYS A 156 3.41 12.77 29.87
N ILE A 157 2.40 13.08 30.68
CA ILE A 157 1.62 14.33 30.57
C ILE A 157 2.50 15.57 30.66
N SER A 158 3.51 15.55 31.55
CA SER A 158 4.42 16.69 31.73
C SER A 158 5.12 17.13 30.44
N GLN A 159 5.38 16.20 29.53
CA GLN A 159 6.02 16.49 28.24
C GLN A 159 5.09 17.24 27.28
N LEU A 160 3.77 17.16 27.46
CA LEU A 160 2.82 17.91 26.64
C LEU A 160 2.85 19.42 26.92
N LYS A 161 3.38 19.84 28.06
CA LYS A 161 3.48 21.26 28.40
C LYS A 161 4.38 22.08 27.46
N THR A 162 5.21 21.40 26.67
CA THR A 162 6.09 22.03 25.67
C THR A 162 5.51 21.93 24.25
N TRP A 163 4.31 21.35 24.10
CA TRP A 163 3.69 21.12 22.79
C TRP A 163 2.46 22.01 22.61
N THR A 164 2.30 22.55 21.41
CA THR A 164 1.09 23.27 21.02
C THR A 164 0.09 22.33 20.33
N SER A 165 -1.17 22.76 20.25
CA SER A 165 -2.19 22.03 19.48
C SER A 165 -1.80 21.91 18.00
N GLU A 166 -1.12 22.91 17.45
CA GLU A 166 -0.65 22.91 16.07
C GLU A 166 0.45 21.86 15.84
N ASP A 167 1.44 21.77 16.72
CA ASP A 167 2.52 20.80 16.62
C ASP A 167 1.99 19.37 16.72
N LEU A 168 1.09 19.12 17.67
CA LEU A 168 0.46 17.80 17.78
C LEU A 168 -0.37 17.45 16.56
N SER A 169 -1.03 18.40 15.91
CA SER A 169 -1.84 18.15 14.71
C SER A 169 -1.02 17.68 13.51
N LYS A 170 0.29 17.98 13.49
CA LYS A 170 1.25 17.53 12.45
C LYS A 170 1.62 16.05 12.61
N LEU A 171 1.40 15.46 13.79
CA LEU A 171 1.71 14.05 14.04
C LEU A 171 0.67 13.15 13.36
N HIS A 172 1.15 12.23 12.52
CA HIS A 172 0.27 11.27 11.85
C HIS A 172 -0.42 10.36 12.86
N GLY A 173 -1.75 10.41 12.91
CA GLY A 173 -2.57 9.65 13.88
C GLY A 173 -3.24 10.53 14.95
N ILE A 174 -2.85 11.79 15.08
CA ILE A 174 -3.52 12.77 15.94
C ILE A 174 -4.66 13.44 15.15
N GLY A 175 -5.88 13.10 15.49
CA GLY A 175 -7.10 13.70 14.93
C GLY A 175 -7.77 14.69 15.89
N LYS A 176 -8.85 15.35 15.43
CA LYS A 176 -9.61 16.36 16.21
C LYS A 176 -10.03 15.85 17.59
N THR A 177 -10.47 14.59 17.70
CA THR A 177 -10.87 13.98 18.98
C THR A 177 -9.69 13.85 19.94
N ALA A 178 -8.52 13.41 19.45
CA ALA A 178 -7.32 13.32 20.28
C ALA A 178 -6.85 14.70 20.75
N LEU A 179 -6.87 15.70 19.88
CA LEU A 179 -6.54 17.08 20.26
C LEU A 179 -7.48 17.63 21.33
N LYS A 180 -8.78 17.34 21.24
CA LYS A 180 -9.76 17.76 22.26
C LYS A 180 -9.43 17.17 23.63
N ILE A 181 -9.03 15.91 23.69
CA ILE A 181 -8.65 15.21 24.93
C ILE A 181 -7.33 15.77 25.49
N LEU A 182 -6.35 16.05 24.62
CA LEU A 182 -5.02 16.48 25.04
C LEU A 182 -4.91 17.97 25.37
N ARG A 183 -5.83 18.81 24.86
CA ARG A 183 -5.83 20.27 25.02
C ARG A 183 -5.62 20.78 26.47
N PRO A 184 -6.21 20.16 27.51
CA PRO A 184 -6.00 20.63 28.88
C PRO A 184 -4.56 20.51 29.40
N TYR A 185 -3.74 19.68 28.74
CA TYR A 185 -2.38 19.35 29.16
C TYR A 185 -1.30 20.07 28.34
N LEU A 186 -1.67 20.82 27.30
CA LEU A 186 -0.75 21.52 26.41
C LEU A 186 -0.24 22.83 27.01
N ALA A 187 0.80 23.39 26.36
CA ALA A 187 1.23 24.75 26.67
C ALA A 187 0.04 25.71 26.58
N LYS A 188 -0.12 26.54 27.59
CA LYS A 188 -1.06 27.66 27.51
C LYS A 188 -0.43 28.72 26.59
N ASN A 189 -1.09 29.00 25.48
CA ASN A 189 -0.76 30.20 24.69
C ASN A 189 -1.09 31.42 25.48
#